data_c08484b03b37f0b78b13495a7ab69103
#
_entry.id   c08484b03b37f0b78b13495a7ab69103
#
_cell.length_a   1.000
_cell.length_b   1.000
_cell.length_c   1.000
_cell.angle_alpha   90.00
_cell.angle_beta   90.00
_cell.angle_gamma   90.00
#
_symmetry.space_group_name_H-M   'P 1'
#
loop_
_entity.id
_entity.type
_entity.pdbx_description
1 polymer ?
#
loop_
_entity_poly.entity_id
_entity_poly.type
_entity_poly.pdbx_seq_one_letter_code
_entity_poly.pdbx_strand_id
1 'polypeptide(L)'
;MKKFCSGITMSGAMKIASAVFGILFLAAIIGYSGGEEIPNVPKPDAGLCGVTKEAYDTVPGSGALLDIAVDVTWDDSTVWIGIITVEDYESLEKLGGNSDGEIVSCDARIDYVAGGPSSGETSSFSYTPDGEDFHIMVGSLEEADDDDDDDGGDPWPFESEFKSQSFVDEFNVNVDFDVSGGWGTLLILFIVELILGYFILAGKSS
;
A
#
# COMPACT_ATOMS: atom_id res chain seq x y z
N MET A 1 49.29 18.85 30.50
CA MET A 1 48.10 18.28 29.86
C MET A 1 46.88 19.13 30.21
N LYS A 2 46.46 20.06 29.34
CA LYS A 2 45.25 20.88 29.54
C LYS A 2 44.04 20.05 29.11
N LYS A 3 43.14 19.70 30.05
CA LYS A 3 41.82 19.12 29.78
C LYS A 3 40.99 20.18 29.06
N PHE A 4 40.75 19.95 27.76
CA PHE A 4 39.74 20.63 27.00
C PHE A 4 38.38 20.00 27.38
N CYS A 5 37.84 20.38 28.56
CA CYS A 5 36.43 20.23 28.81
C CYS A 5 35.74 21.42 28.16
N SER A 6 35.35 21.26 26.87
CA SER A 6 34.42 22.17 26.23
C SER A 6 33.07 22.00 26.90
N GLY A 7 32.80 22.79 27.92
CA GLY A 7 31.47 22.89 28.52
C GLY A 7 30.54 23.56 27.51
N ILE A 8 29.80 22.75 26.77
CA ILE A 8 28.60 23.24 26.07
C ILE A 8 27.69 23.76 27.17
N THR A 9 27.54 25.08 27.28
CA THR A 9 26.63 25.69 28.25
C THR A 9 25.21 25.14 27.96
N MET A 10 24.43 24.83 29.00
CA MET A 10 23.08 24.26 28.89
C MET A 10 22.22 25.06 27.91
N SER A 11 22.37 26.35 27.82
CA SER A 11 21.75 27.23 26.82
C SER A 11 22.20 26.93 25.37
N GLY A 12 23.45 26.53 25.15
CA GLY A 12 23.97 26.17 23.83
C GLY A 12 23.39 24.84 23.33
N ALA A 13 23.31 23.85 24.23
CA ALA A 13 22.72 22.56 23.90
C ALA A 13 21.23 22.67 23.52
N MET A 14 20.46 23.48 24.24
CA MET A 14 19.04 23.72 23.94
C MET A 14 18.82 24.40 22.58
N LYS A 15 19.67 25.34 22.20
CA LYS A 15 19.58 25.99 20.87
C LYS A 15 19.87 25.01 19.72
N ILE A 16 20.86 24.12 19.92
CA ILE A 16 21.17 23.09 18.96
C ILE A 16 19.99 22.10 18.84
N ALA A 17 19.42 21.67 19.98
CA ALA A 17 18.26 20.81 20.01
C ALA A 17 17.07 21.44 19.27
N SER A 18 16.71 22.67 19.55
CA SER A 18 15.63 23.38 18.85
C SER A 18 15.89 23.50 17.35
N ALA A 19 17.12 23.77 16.92
CA ALA A 19 17.46 23.80 15.50
C ALA A 19 17.26 22.43 14.81
N VAL A 20 17.64 21.34 15.49
CA VAL A 20 17.46 19.97 14.98
C VAL A 20 15.97 19.62 14.90
N PHE A 21 15.20 19.87 15.95
CA PHE A 21 13.75 19.61 15.93
C PHE A 21 13.02 20.48 14.91
N GLY A 22 13.43 21.73 14.73
CA GLY A 22 12.90 22.62 13.69
C GLY A 22 13.15 22.08 12.28
N ILE A 23 14.34 21.51 12.02
CA ILE A 23 14.64 20.86 10.73
C ILE A 23 13.77 19.61 10.55
N LEU A 24 13.61 18.77 11.58
CA LEU A 24 12.76 17.59 11.54
C LEU A 24 11.28 17.95 11.29
N PHE A 25 10.82 19.04 11.91
CA PHE A 25 9.47 19.55 11.70
C PHE A 25 9.24 20.00 10.26
N LEU A 26 10.20 20.73 9.67
CA LEU A 26 10.13 21.11 8.26
C LEU A 26 10.20 19.90 7.33
N ALA A 27 11.06 18.94 7.62
CA ALA A 27 11.14 17.70 6.83
C ALA A 27 9.83 16.89 6.89
N ALA A 28 9.19 16.84 8.07
CA ALA A 28 7.89 16.20 8.21
C ALA A 28 6.77 16.89 7.40
N ILE A 29 6.81 18.22 7.26
CA ILE A 29 5.85 18.97 6.45
C ILE A 29 6.10 18.78 4.95
N ILE A 30 7.38 18.81 4.52
CA ILE A 30 7.73 18.70 3.10
C ILE A 30 7.46 17.29 2.60
N GLY A 31 7.68 16.26 3.45
CA GLY A 31 7.50 14.88 3.08
C GLY A 31 8.57 14.35 2.12
N TYR A 32 8.31 13.16 1.60
CA TYR A 32 9.12 12.47 0.62
C TYR A 32 8.20 11.80 -0.41
N SER A 33 8.49 11.96 -1.69
CA SER A 33 7.78 11.31 -2.79
C SER A 33 8.72 10.32 -3.48
N GLY A 34 8.19 9.21 -3.93
CA GLY A 34 8.91 8.20 -4.70
C GLY A 34 7.95 7.43 -5.58
N GLY A 35 8.51 6.58 -6.45
CA GLY A 35 7.73 5.69 -7.28
C GLY A 35 8.56 4.48 -7.66
N GLU A 36 7.87 3.38 -7.93
CA GLU A 36 8.44 2.11 -8.35
C GLU A 36 7.57 1.49 -9.45
N GLU A 37 8.20 0.94 -10.47
CA GLU A 37 7.55 0.12 -11.49
C GLU A 37 7.71 -1.35 -11.13
N ILE A 38 6.59 -2.07 -11.05
CA ILE A 38 6.53 -3.51 -10.82
C ILE A 38 6.22 -4.16 -12.17
N PRO A 39 7.23 -4.72 -12.84
CA PRO A 39 7.01 -5.36 -14.14
C PRO A 39 6.49 -6.79 -13.98
N ASN A 40 5.83 -7.30 -15.02
CA ASN A 40 5.41 -8.69 -15.15
C ASN A 40 4.49 -9.17 -14.03
N VAL A 41 3.50 -8.34 -13.65
CA VAL A 41 2.44 -8.75 -12.73
C VAL A 41 1.54 -9.76 -13.44
N PRO A 42 1.28 -10.93 -12.84
CA PRO A 42 0.50 -11.99 -13.49
C PRO A 42 -0.96 -11.56 -13.70
N LYS A 43 -1.45 -11.69 -14.94
CA LYS A 43 -2.86 -11.45 -15.30
C LYS A 43 -3.66 -12.73 -15.12
N PRO A 44 -4.73 -12.73 -14.32
CA PRO A 44 -5.64 -13.89 -14.23
C PRO A 44 -6.43 -14.06 -15.52
N ASP A 45 -6.86 -15.29 -15.78
CA ASP A 45 -7.73 -15.62 -16.89
C ASP A 45 -9.12 -14.97 -16.75
N ALA A 46 -9.85 -14.85 -17.85
CA ALA A 46 -11.20 -14.28 -17.89
C ALA A 46 -12.11 -14.91 -16.84
N GLY A 47 -12.85 -14.09 -16.10
CA GLY A 47 -13.75 -14.53 -15.02
C GLY A 47 -13.07 -14.99 -13.73
N LEU A 48 -11.73 -15.00 -13.67
CA LEU A 48 -10.94 -15.35 -12.48
C LEU A 48 -10.26 -14.13 -11.86
N CYS A 49 -9.98 -14.24 -10.58
CA CYS A 49 -9.22 -13.27 -9.84
C CYS A 49 -7.98 -13.90 -9.19
N GLY A 50 -6.85 -13.20 -9.27
CA GLY A 50 -5.63 -13.52 -8.54
C GLY A 50 -5.57 -12.72 -7.25
N VAL A 51 -5.13 -13.31 -6.16
CA VAL A 51 -4.93 -12.64 -4.88
C VAL A 51 -3.58 -13.01 -4.28
N THR A 52 -2.91 -12.07 -3.63
CA THR A 52 -1.62 -12.31 -2.96
C THR A 52 -1.81 -13.27 -1.78
N LYS A 53 -0.92 -14.26 -1.65
CA LYS A 53 -0.96 -15.26 -0.55
C LYS A 53 -0.62 -14.66 0.79
N GLU A 54 0.37 -13.78 0.81
CA GLU A 54 0.84 -13.13 2.02
C GLU A 54 0.20 -11.75 2.10
N ALA A 55 -0.26 -11.39 3.30
CA ALA A 55 -0.69 -10.03 3.56
C ALA A 55 0.51 -9.08 3.54
N TYR A 56 0.30 -7.90 3.05
CA TYR A 56 1.26 -6.82 3.17
C TYR A 56 1.09 -6.13 4.51
N ASP A 57 2.18 -6.11 5.29
CA ASP A 57 2.23 -5.36 6.54
C ASP A 57 2.18 -3.87 6.24
N THR A 58 1.32 -3.16 6.94
CA THR A 58 1.30 -1.70 6.84
C THR A 58 2.49 -1.07 7.55
N VAL A 59 2.85 0.13 7.11
CA VAL A 59 3.91 0.90 7.77
C VAL A 59 3.43 1.30 9.18
N PRO A 60 4.15 0.91 10.25
CA PRO A 60 3.75 1.26 11.61
C PRO A 60 3.59 2.76 11.79
N GLY A 61 2.43 3.18 12.27
CA GLY A 61 2.12 4.57 12.52
C GLY A 61 1.49 5.32 11.35
N SER A 62 1.18 4.64 10.24
CA SER A 62 0.36 5.24 9.17
C SER A 62 -0.99 5.74 9.71
N GLY A 63 -1.48 6.80 9.10
CA GLY A 63 -2.70 7.51 9.53
C GLY A 63 -2.50 8.50 10.70
N ALA A 64 -1.78 8.12 11.75
CA ALA A 64 -1.59 9.00 12.93
C ALA A 64 -0.23 9.71 12.94
N LEU A 65 0.86 8.96 12.72
CA LEU A 65 2.22 9.48 12.76
C LEU A 65 2.77 9.78 11.36
N LEU A 66 2.37 8.99 10.37
CA LEU A 66 2.71 9.16 8.97
C LEU A 66 1.43 9.33 8.16
N ASP A 67 1.43 10.30 7.28
CA ASP A 67 0.42 10.47 6.24
C ASP A 67 1.03 9.93 4.95
N ILE A 68 0.45 8.84 4.44
CA ILE A 68 0.94 8.12 3.27
C ILE A 68 -0.19 8.13 2.23
N ALA A 69 0.09 8.64 1.05
CA ALA A 69 -0.77 8.53 -0.10
C ALA A 69 -0.06 7.67 -1.16
N VAL A 70 -0.80 6.72 -1.73
CA VAL A 70 -0.29 5.81 -2.76
C VAL A 70 -1.20 5.93 -3.97
N ASP A 71 -0.62 6.22 -5.13
CA ASP A 71 -1.29 6.21 -6.42
C ASP A 71 -0.80 5.01 -7.23
N VAL A 72 -1.73 4.16 -7.64
CA VAL A 72 -1.45 2.95 -8.41
C VAL A 72 -2.00 3.12 -9.81
N THR A 73 -1.17 2.85 -10.83
CA THR A 73 -1.57 2.85 -12.24
C THR A 73 -1.02 1.62 -12.95
N TRP A 74 -1.67 1.16 -14.02
CA TRP A 74 -1.20 0.02 -14.80
C TRP A 74 -1.47 0.22 -16.29
N ASP A 75 -0.79 -0.57 -17.12
CA ASP A 75 -0.77 -0.43 -18.57
C ASP A 75 -1.77 -1.33 -19.33
N ASP A 76 -2.46 -2.25 -18.64
CA ASP A 76 -3.48 -3.11 -19.23
C ASP A 76 -4.91 -2.68 -18.85
N SER A 77 -5.68 -2.20 -19.80
CA SER A 77 -7.07 -1.77 -19.59
C SER A 77 -8.08 -2.90 -19.45
N THR A 78 -7.65 -4.14 -19.60
CA THR A 78 -8.51 -5.34 -19.47
C THR A 78 -8.44 -5.97 -18.07
N VAL A 79 -7.64 -5.38 -17.17
CA VAL A 79 -7.55 -5.78 -15.77
C VAL A 79 -7.97 -4.66 -14.83
N TRP A 80 -8.33 -5.03 -13.63
CA TRP A 80 -8.50 -4.14 -12.50
C TRP A 80 -7.65 -4.62 -11.32
N ILE A 81 -7.26 -3.70 -10.47
CA ILE A 81 -6.55 -3.99 -9.23
C ILE A 81 -7.36 -3.44 -8.06
N GLY A 82 -7.41 -4.18 -6.97
CA GLY A 82 -8.08 -3.77 -5.73
C GLY A 82 -7.31 -4.18 -4.50
N ILE A 83 -7.56 -3.48 -3.41
CA ILE A 83 -7.04 -3.78 -2.08
C ILE A 83 -8.20 -4.32 -1.25
N ILE A 84 -7.99 -5.46 -0.60
CA ILE A 84 -8.95 -6.12 0.27
C ILE A 84 -8.36 -6.33 1.67
N THR A 85 -9.22 -6.43 2.67
CA THR A 85 -8.82 -6.72 4.04
C THR A 85 -8.39 -8.18 4.20
N VAL A 86 -7.68 -8.49 5.28
CA VAL A 86 -7.35 -9.88 5.65
C VAL A 86 -8.63 -10.68 5.93
N GLU A 87 -9.68 -10.05 6.50
CA GLU A 87 -10.95 -10.71 6.77
C GLU A 87 -11.67 -11.11 5.46
N ASP A 88 -11.68 -10.22 4.47
CA ASP A 88 -12.25 -10.52 3.16
C ASP A 88 -11.46 -11.65 2.48
N TYR A 89 -10.13 -11.60 2.50
CA TYR A 89 -9.29 -12.67 1.95
C TYR A 89 -9.55 -14.04 2.59
N GLU A 90 -9.75 -14.11 3.91
CA GLU A 90 -10.07 -15.36 4.60
C GLU A 90 -11.43 -15.93 4.19
N SER A 91 -12.34 -15.07 3.74
CA SER A 91 -13.69 -15.46 3.29
C SER A 91 -13.75 -15.97 1.85
N LEU A 92 -12.67 -15.77 1.05
CA LEU A 92 -12.64 -16.16 -0.36
C LEU A 92 -12.59 -17.67 -0.55
N GLU A 93 -13.34 -18.15 -1.54
CA GLU A 93 -13.24 -19.53 -2.01
C GLU A 93 -12.02 -19.67 -2.92
N LYS A 94 -11.04 -20.46 -2.45
CA LYS A 94 -9.78 -20.68 -3.15
C LYS A 94 -9.94 -21.81 -4.16
N LEU A 95 -9.76 -21.49 -5.44
CA LEU A 95 -9.90 -22.43 -6.55
C LEU A 95 -8.58 -23.10 -6.91
N GLY A 96 -7.44 -22.46 -6.61
CA GLY A 96 -6.10 -22.94 -6.91
C GLY A 96 -5.05 -21.89 -6.65
N GLY A 97 -3.91 -22.01 -7.30
CA GLY A 97 -2.82 -21.02 -7.20
C GLY A 97 -1.45 -21.63 -7.49
N ASN A 98 -0.45 -20.76 -7.60
CA ASN A 98 0.94 -21.12 -7.82
C ASN A 98 1.84 -20.33 -6.84
N SER A 99 3.15 -20.20 -7.15
CA SER A 99 4.07 -19.39 -6.33
C SER A 99 3.70 -17.91 -6.29
N ASP A 100 3.01 -17.40 -7.30
CA ASP A 100 2.81 -15.97 -7.55
C ASP A 100 1.51 -15.46 -6.89
N GLY A 101 0.54 -16.35 -6.66
CA GLY A 101 -0.72 -15.97 -6.03
C GLY A 101 -1.69 -17.15 -5.86
N GLU A 102 -2.83 -16.86 -5.27
CA GLU A 102 -3.99 -17.74 -5.22
C GLU A 102 -5.04 -17.29 -6.23
N ILE A 103 -5.73 -18.25 -6.82
CA ILE A 103 -6.85 -18.00 -7.72
C ILE A 103 -8.14 -18.20 -6.95
N VAL A 104 -9.02 -17.22 -7.11
CA VAL A 104 -10.33 -17.16 -6.47
C VAL A 104 -11.41 -16.80 -7.48
N SER A 105 -12.67 -17.06 -7.16
CA SER A 105 -13.79 -16.55 -7.95
C SER A 105 -13.92 -15.04 -7.78
N CYS A 106 -14.10 -14.31 -8.88
CA CYS A 106 -14.40 -12.87 -8.86
C CYS A 106 -15.84 -12.55 -8.43
N ASP A 107 -16.73 -13.55 -8.30
CA ASP A 107 -18.15 -13.36 -7.96
C ASP A 107 -18.38 -13.04 -6.48
N ALA A 108 -17.34 -13.09 -5.65
CA ALA A 108 -17.45 -12.77 -4.24
C ALA A 108 -17.88 -11.32 -4.03
N ARG A 109 -18.81 -11.09 -3.10
CA ARG A 109 -19.13 -9.74 -2.62
C ARG A 109 -18.03 -9.29 -1.69
N ILE A 110 -17.10 -8.51 -2.24
CA ILE A 110 -15.93 -8.00 -1.54
C ILE A 110 -16.11 -6.51 -1.35
N ASP A 111 -15.86 -6.03 -0.14
CA ASP A 111 -15.76 -4.61 0.15
C ASP A 111 -14.29 -4.17 -0.07
N TYR A 112 -14.02 -3.60 -1.25
CA TYR A 112 -12.67 -3.11 -1.57
C TYR A 112 -12.32 -1.89 -0.74
N VAL A 113 -11.17 -1.93 -0.07
CA VAL A 113 -10.60 -0.78 0.66
C VAL A 113 -10.23 0.32 -0.34
N ALA A 114 -9.69 -0.08 -1.50
CA ALA A 114 -9.41 0.82 -2.61
C ALA A 114 -9.40 0.03 -3.94
N GLY A 115 -9.60 0.71 -5.06
CA GLY A 115 -9.61 0.08 -6.37
C GLY A 115 -10.83 -0.81 -6.59
N GLY A 116 -10.61 -2.05 -7.06
CA GLY A 116 -11.65 -3.01 -7.42
C GLY A 116 -12.11 -2.86 -8.88
N PRO A 117 -13.19 -3.55 -9.30
CA PRO A 117 -13.61 -3.60 -10.71
C PRO A 117 -13.83 -2.24 -11.37
N SER A 118 -14.31 -1.24 -10.64
CA SER A 118 -14.52 0.11 -11.17
C SER A 118 -13.21 0.84 -11.50
N SER A 119 -12.08 0.46 -10.92
CA SER A 119 -10.79 1.06 -11.22
C SER A 119 -10.24 0.65 -12.59
N GLY A 120 -10.74 -0.44 -13.18
CA GLY A 120 -10.37 -0.88 -14.52
C GLY A 120 -10.71 0.13 -15.61
N GLU A 121 -11.77 0.93 -15.44
CA GLU A 121 -12.14 1.97 -16.41
C GLU A 121 -11.07 3.06 -16.57
N THR A 122 -10.32 3.34 -15.51
CA THR A 122 -9.27 4.38 -15.47
C THR A 122 -7.86 3.80 -15.41
N SER A 123 -7.73 2.49 -15.22
CA SER A 123 -6.45 1.78 -14.96
C SER A 123 -5.66 2.44 -13.83
N SER A 124 -6.37 2.91 -12.79
CA SER A 124 -5.77 3.64 -11.67
C SER A 124 -6.68 3.69 -10.45
N PHE A 125 -6.07 3.81 -9.27
CA PHE A 125 -6.74 4.21 -8.04
C PHE A 125 -5.74 4.84 -7.06
N SER A 126 -6.27 5.55 -6.06
CA SER A 126 -5.48 6.08 -4.94
C SER A 126 -5.83 5.34 -3.65
N TYR A 127 -4.84 5.13 -2.81
CA TYR A 127 -4.98 4.43 -1.53
C TYR A 127 -4.25 5.19 -0.42
N THR A 128 -4.87 5.27 0.74
CA THR A 128 -4.26 5.82 1.96
C THR A 128 -4.26 4.73 3.03
N PRO A 129 -3.09 4.15 3.36
CA PRO A 129 -2.98 3.13 4.40
C PRO A 129 -3.44 3.65 5.77
N ASP A 130 -4.31 2.91 6.42
CA ASP A 130 -4.87 3.25 7.74
C ASP A 130 -4.20 2.50 8.91
N GLY A 131 -3.27 1.61 8.62
CA GLY A 131 -2.54 0.81 9.60
C GLY A 131 -3.01 -0.64 9.70
N GLU A 132 -3.92 -1.08 8.85
CA GLU A 132 -4.37 -2.47 8.76
C GLU A 132 -3.62 -3.21 7.65
N ASP A 133 -3.33 -4.50 7.87
CA ASP A 133 -2.72 -5.36 6.88
C ASP A 133 -3.73 -5.66 5.76
N PHE A 134 -3.23 -5.85 4.53
CA PHE A 134 -4.08 -5.99 3.37
C PHE A 134 -3.54 -7.02 2.36
N HIS A 135 -4.40 -7.46 1.47
CA HIS A 135 -4.06 -8.23 0.28
C HIS A 135 -4.33 -7.42 -0.99
N ILE A 136 -3.56 -7.72 -2.05
CA ILE A 136 -3.79 -7.16 -3.38
C ILE A 136 -4.51 -8.21 -4.21
N MET A 137 -5.58 -7.78 -4.87
CA MET A 137 -6.38 -8.60 -5.76
C MET A 137 -6.36 -8.02 -7.17
N VAL A 138 -6.19 -8.88 -8.15
CA VAL A 138 -6.19 -8.53 -9.57
C VAL A 138 -7.30 -9.34 -10.24
N GLY A 139 -8.15 -8.71 -11.02
CA GLY A 139 -9.18 -9.40 -11.78
C GLY A 139 -9.18 -9.02 -13.26
N SER A 140 -9.69 -9.92 -14.11
CA SER A 140 -9.92 -9.65 -15.51
C SER A 140 -11.27 -8.98 -15.72
N LEU A 141 -11.33 -7.99 -16.62
CA LEU A 141 -12.57 -7.40 -17.15
C LEU A 141 -13.05 -8.12 -18.41
N GLU A 142 -12.26 -9.07 -18.93
CA GLU A 142 -12.66 -9.90 -20.06
C GLU A 142 -13.75 -10.87 -19.61
N GLU A 143 -14.81 -10.97 -20.39
CA GLU A 143 -15.84 -11.97 -20.17
C GLU A 143 -15.25 -13.35 -20.51
N ALA A 144 -15.53 -14.35 -19.67
CA ALA A 144 -15.19 -15.72 -20.02
C ALA A 144 -15.94 -16.06 -21.31
N ASP A 145 -15.21 -16.52 -22.34
CA ASP A 145 -15.84 -17.00 -23.57
C ASP A 145 -16.71 -18.19 -23.18
N ASP A 146 -18.02 -17.98 -23.15
CA ASP A 146 -19.03 -19.04 -23.12
C ASP A 146 -19.00 -19.69 -24.50
N ASP A 147 -17.93 -20.41 -24.82
CA ASP A 147 -17.91 -21.35 -25.96
C ASP A 147 -18.88 -22.50 -25.64
N ASP A 148 -20.17 -22.15 -25.60
CA ASP A 148 -21.27 -23.11 -25.76
C ASP A 148 -21.22 -23.69 -27.17
N ASP A 149 -20.14 -24.35 -27.55
CA ASP A 149 -20.14 -25.34 -28.58
C ASP A 149 -20.94 -26.53 -28.05
N ASP A 150 -22.28 -26.37 -28.18
CA ASP A 150 -23.30 -27.40 -28.00
C ASP A 150 -23.12 -28.51 -29.08
N ASP A 151 -21.95 -29.12 -29.14
CA ASP A 151 -21.69 -30.38 -29.80
C ASP A 151 -22.08 -31.51 -28.84
N GLY A 152 -23.34 -31.91 -28.98
CA GLY A 152 -23.99 -33.01 -28.26
C GLY A 152 -23.17 -34.30 -28.22
N GLY A 153 -22.26 -34.42 -27.29
CA GLY A 153 -21.40 -35.58 -27.09
C GLY A 153 -21.22 -35.91 -25.62
N ASP A 154 -21.91 -36.95 -25.22
CA ASP A 154 -21.76 -37.80 -24.04
C ASP A 154 -21.62 -37.14 -22.62
N PRO A 155 -22.56 -37.48 -21.74
CA PRO A 155 -22.42 -37.15 -20.32
C PRO A 155 -21.45 -38.13 -19.68
N TRP A 156 -20.27 -37.64 -19.27
CA TRP A 156 -19.22 -38.28 -18.43
C TRP A 156 -17.90 -38.62 -19.13
N PRO A 157 -16.75 -38.37 -18.52
CA PRO A 157 -16.51 -38.23 -17.07
C PRO A 157 -15.99 -36.89 -16.64
N PHE A 158 -16.23 -36.55 -15.39
CA PHE A 158 -15.59 -35.49 -14.63
C PHE A 158 -14.05 -35.65 -14.57
N GLU A 159 -13.38 -35.25 -15.62
CA GLU A 159 -12.02 -34.76 -15.53
C GLU A 159 -12.05 -33.37 -16.16
N SER A 160 -12.60 -32.41 -15.40
CA SER A 160 -12.11 -31.06 -15.56
C SER A 160 -10.60 -31.15 -15.32
N GLU A 161 -9.83 -31.27 -16.40
CA GLU A 161 -8.48 -30.78 -16.38
C GLU A 161 -8.62 -29.29 -15.95
N PHE A 162 -8.59 -29.06 -14.65
CA PHE A 162 -8.30 -27.76 -14.11
C PHE A 162 -6.99 -27.38 -14.77
N LYS A 163 -7.09 -26.58 -15.83
CA LYS A 163 -5.94 -25.96 -16.43
C LYS A 163 -5.27 -25.22 -15.28
N SER A 164 -4.19 -25.76 -14.76
CA SER A 164 -3.40 -25.22 -13.67
C SER A 164 -2.68 -23.90 -14.06
N GLN A 165 -3.20 -23.23 -15.07
CA GLN A 165 -2.70 -21.97 -15.60
C GLN A 165 -3.82 -20.96 -15.64
N SER A 166 -4.08 -20.39 -14.49
CA SER A 166 -5.05 -19.32 -14.32
C SER A 166 -4.43 -17.93 -14.48
N PHE A 167 -3.15 -17.85 -14.81
CA PHE A 167 -2.47 -16.64 -15.23
C PHE A 167 -2.05 -16.81 -16.69
N VAL A 168 -2.55 -15.93 -17.57
CA VAL A 168 -2.44 -16.07 -19.03
C VAL A 168 -1.52 -15.06 -19.67
N ASP A 169 -1.24 -13.96 -18.99
CA ASP A 169 -0.42 -12.87 -19.48
C ASP A 169 0.23 -12.10 -18.33
N GLU A 170 0.98 -11.06 -18.60
CA GLU A 170 1.65 -10.20 -17.65
C GLU A 170 1.43 -8.74 -18.04
N PHE A 171 1.38 -7.84 -17.06
CA PHE A 171 1.26 -6.40 -17.24
C PHE A 171 2.16 -5.65 -16.26
N ASN A 172 2.34 -4.34 -16.44
CA ASN A 172 3.17 -3.53 -15.56
C ASN A 172 2.32 -2.64 -14.69
N VAL A 173 2.75 -2.50 -13.44
CA VAL A 173 2.11 -1.64 -12.44
C VAL A 173 3.11 -0.58 -12.01
N ASN A 174 2.69 0.68 -12.01
CA ASN A 174 3.43 1.79 -11.43
C ASN A 174 2.79 2.18 -10.11
N VAL A 175 3.62 2.31 -9.09
CA VAL A 175 3.21 2.72 -7.75
C VAL A 175 3.96 3.99 -7.40
N ASP A 176 3.25 5.10 -7.31
CA ASP A 176 3.77 6.38 -6.84
C ASP A 176 3.30 6.59 -5.39
N PHE A 177 4.17 7.11 -4.54
CA PHE A 177 3.83 7.34 -3.15
C PHE A 177 4.38 8.66 -2.63
N ASP A 178 3.58 9.29 -1.78
CA ASP A 178 3.92 10.47 -1.01
C ASP A 178 3.83 10.14 0.47
N VAL A 179 4.89 10.45 1.22
CA VAL A 179 4.95 10.24 2.68
C VAL A 179 5.26 11.54 3.37
N SER A 180 4.43 11.94 4.29
CA SER A 180 4.65 13.13 5.13
C SER A 180 4.40 12.82 6.61
N GLY A 181 4.73 13.76 7.48
CA GLY A 181 4.42 13.64 8.90
C GLY A 181 2.92 13.81 9.12
N GLY A 182 2.28 12.77 9.62
CA GLY A 182 0.88 12.83 10.05
C GLY A 182 0.67 13.85 11.17
N TRP A 183 -0.59 14.21 11.41
CA TRP A 183 -0.95 15.24 12.40
C TRP A 183 -0.37 14.98 13.80
N GLY A 184 -0.25 13.71 14.20
CA GLY A 184 0.34 13.32 15.50
C GLY A 184 1.81 13.67 15.59
N THR A 185 2.59 13.38 14.55
CA THR A 185 4.02 13.75 14.46
C THR A 185 4.19 15.27 14.49
N LEU A 186 3.42 15.98 13.69
CA LEU A 186 3.47 17.44 13.64
C LEU A 186 3.13 18.06 15.00
N LEU A 187 2.11 17.54 15.70
CA LEU A 187 1.74 17.98 17.04
C LEU A 187 2.84 17.73 18.06
N ILE A 188 3.44 16.53 18.06
CA ILE A 188 4.53 16.19 18.98
C ILE A 188 5.74 17.12 18.76
N LEU A 189 6.17 17.27 17.51
CA LEU A 189 7.30 18.14 17.18
C LEU A 189 7.02 19.60 17.55
N PHE A 190 5.81 20.10 17.32
CA PHE A 190 5.40 21.44 17.71
C PHE A 190 5.43 21.67 19.23
N ILE A 191 4.93 20.70 20.01
CA ILE A 191 4.97 20.78 21.48
C ILE A 191 6.42 20.80 21.97
N VAL A 192 7.29 19.94 21.41
CA VAL A 192 8.72 19.92 21.76
C VAL A 192 9.38 21.27 21.47
N GLU A 193 9.10 21.88 20.32
CA GLU A 193 9.62 23.21 19.98
C GLU A 193 9.14 24.30 20.94
N LEU A 194 7.86 24.28 21.33
CA LEU A 194 7.34 25.24 22.33
C LEU A 194 8.05 25.08 23.67
N ILE A 195 8.30 23.86 24.14
CA ILE A 195 9.00 23.60 25.39
C ILE A 195 10.45 24.10 25.30
N LEU A 196 11.16 23.75 24.22
CA LEU A 196 12.55 24.21 24.03
C LEU A 196 12.63 25.73 23.93
N GLY A 197 11.73 26.36 23.19
CA GLY A 197 11.61 27.82 23.08
C GLY A 197 11.39 28.50 24.43
N TYR A 198 10.49 27.95 25.24
CA TYR A 198 10.24 28.43 26.59
C TYR A 198 11.52 28.41 27.46
N PHE A 199 12.25 27.29 27.49
CA PHE A 199 13.50 27.18 28.28
C PHE A 199 14.61 28.08 27.75
N ILE A 200 14.71 28.32 26.44
CA ILE A 200 15.68 29.25 25.85
C ILE A 200 15.37 30.69 26.29
N LEU A 201 14.09 31.07 26.33
CA LEU A 201 13.67 32.41 26.74
C LEU A 201 13.80 32.60 28.26
N ALA A 202 13.39 31.64 29.08
CA ALA A 202 13.48 31.68 30.53
C ALA A 202 14.95 31.72 31.01
N GLY A 203 15.85 30.99 30.36
CA GLY A 203 17.29 31.03 30.67
C GLY A 203 18.01 32.33 30.32
N LYS A 204 17.37 33.25 29.55
CA LYS A 204 17.90 34.58 29.27
C LYS A 204 17.54 35.60 30.33
N SER A 205 16.57 35.33 31.22
CA SER A 205 16.08 36.26 32.23
C SER A 205 16.74 36.08 33.59
N SER A 206 17.72 35.21 33.74
CA SER A 206 18.56 34.99 34.91
C SER A 206 19.99 35.44 34.64
#